data_524c08440f46779027810a6d6cb7c505
#
_entry.id   524c08440f46779027810a6d6cb7c505
#
_cell.length_a   1.000
_cell.length_b   1.000
_cell.length_c   1.000
_cell.angle_alpha   90.00
_cell.angle_beta   90.00
_cell.angle_gamma   90.00
#
_symmetry.space_group_name_H-M   'P 1'
#
loop_
_entity.id
_entity.type
_entity.pdbx_description
1 polymer ?
#
loop_
_entity_poly.entity_id
_entity_poly.type
_entity_poly.pdbx_seq_one_letter_code
_entity_poly.pdbx_strand_id
1 'polypeptide(L)'
;MRVWTERKFITFLKNLMIGLVVIVALLAGGSFLLPSHWAVERTLVMNVPAEKIYPYIANLKTGWPQWCAFDSMEPDIVYAYSGNEEGVGSTRSWESNKMGNGSQTIIKADPQSGIEFELSMDKGNFVLKGQFMFSREEKGTRVTWRDSGESGYNPIYRWMCLFMDKMMGEVFEKSLKALKEKVEGRES
;
A
#
# COMPACT_ATOMS: atom_id res chain seq x y z
N MET A 1 -7.40 -39.26 -44.28
CA MET A 1 -6.42 -38.94 -43.21
C MET A 1 -6.63 -37.55 -42.55
N ARG A 2 -6.92 -36.47 -43.30
CA ARG A 2 -7.08 -35.10 -42.78
C ARG A 2 -8.20 -34.94 -41.73
N VAL A 3 -9.36 -35.50 -41.92
CA VAL A 3 -10.55 -35.37 -41.03
C VAL A 3 -10.34 -36.01 -39.64
N TRP A 4 -9.51 -37.06 -39.56
CA TRP A 4 -9.21 -37.74 -38.29
C TRP A 4 -8.28 -36.91 -37.39
N THR A 5 -7.40 -36.14 -38.00
CA THR A 5 -6.48 -35.21 -37.29
C THR A 5 -7.22 -34.00 -36.75
N GLU A 6 -8.17 -33.45 -37.51
CA GLU A 6 -9.00 -32.31 -37.09
C GLU A 6 -9.91 -32.64 -35.91
N ARG A 7 -10.56 -33.83 -35.92
CA ARG A 7 -11.40 -34.26 -34.78
C ARG A 7 -10.59 -34.44 -33.49
N LYS A 8 -9.38 -35.01 -33.57
CA LYS A 8 -8.49 -35.15 -32.41
C LYS A 8 -8.03 -33.82 -31.88
N PHE A 9 -7.70 -32.86 -32.74
CA PHE A 9 -7.30 -31.52 -32.40
C PHE A 9 -8.44 -30.74 -31.71
N ILE A 10 -9.65 -30.82 -32.23
CA ILE A 10 -10.85 -30.21 -31.61
C ILE A 10 -11.12 -30.82 -30.23
N THR A 11 -11.01 -32.14 -30.09
CA THR A 11 -11.18 -32.80 -28.79
C THR A 11 -10.12 -32.40 -27.79
N PHE A 12 -8.87 -32.26 -28.22
CA PHE A 12 -7.77 -31.77 -27.40
C PHE A 12 -8.03 -30.32 -26.92
N LEU A 13 -8.41 -29.39 -27.82
CA LEU A 13 -8.77 -28.02 -27.49
C LEU A 13 -9.94 -27.94 -26.49
N LYS A 14 -10.98 -28.75 -26.72
CA LYS A 14 -12.12 -28.84 -25.80
C LYS A 14 -11.70 -29.30 -24.42
N ASN A 15 -10.88 -30.34 -24.30
CA ASN A 15 -10.40 -30.84 -23.01
C ASN A 15 -9.48 -29.82 -22.32
N LEU A 16 -8.63 -29.10 -23.07
CA LEU A 16 -7.80 -28.01 -22.56
C LEU A 16 -8.66 -26.88 -22.02
N MET A 17 -9.69 -26.47 -22.75
CA MET A 17 -10.65 -25.45 -22.30
C MET A 17 -11.39 -25.87 -21.03
N ILE A 18 -11.88 -27.12 -20.97
CA ILE A 18 -12.54 -27.65 -19.76
C ILE A 18 -11.56 -27.64 -18.59
N GLY A 19 -10.32 -28.09 -18.78
CA GLY A 19 -9.28 -28.05 -17.75
C GLY A 19 -9.02 -26.64 -17.23
N LEU A 20 -8.92 -25.66 -18.13
CA LEU A 20 -8.74 -24.25 -17.76
C LEU A 20 -9.93 -23.71 -16.93
N VAL A 21 -11.15 -23.99 -17.37
CA VAL A 21 -12.37 -23.58 -16.64
C VAL A 21 -12.40 -24.18 -15.24
N VAL A 22 -12.05 -25.46 -15.10
CA VAL A 22 -11.99 -26.13 -13.80
C VAL A 22 -10.94 -25.49 -12.89
N ILE A 23 -9.75 -25.19 -13.41
CA ILE A 23 -8.69 -24.51 -12.66
C ILE A 23 -9.16 -23.12 -12.19
N VAL A 24 -9.75 -22.33 -13.08
CA VAL A 24 -10.29 -21.01 -12.72
C VAL A 24 -11.39 -21.12 -11.64
N ALA A 25 -12.29 -22.10 -11.79
CA ALA A 25 -13.33 -22.33 -10.78
C ALA A 25 -12.77 -22.75 -9.42
N LEU A 26 -11.74 -23.60 -9.41
CA LEU A 26 -11.04 -24.01 -8.18
C LEU A 26 -10.28 -22.83 -7.53
N LEU A 27 -9.61 -22.00 -8.31
CA LEU A 27 -8.93 -20.80 -7.80
C LEU A 27 -9.93 -19.78 -7.26
N ALA A 28 -11.04 -19.55 -7.96
CA ALA A 28 -12.09 -18.66 -7.50
C ALA A 28 -12.77 -19.20 -6.23
N GLY A 29 -13.14 -20.47 -6.20
CA GLY A 29 -13.74 -21.12 -5.02
C GLY A 29 -12.76 -21.17 -3.84
N GLY A 30 -11.50 -21.56 -4.08
CA GLY A 30 -10.46 -21.64 -3.08
C GLY A 30 -10.11 -20.27 -2.47
N SER A 31 -10.32 -19.17 -3.20
CA SER A 31 -10.08 -17.83 -2.69
C SER A 31 -10.92 -17.50 -1.44
N PHE A 32 -12.10 -18.11 -1.29
CA PHE A 32 -12.97 -17.88 -0.13
C PHE A 32 -12.44 -18.52 1.17
N LEU A 33 -11.45 -19.40 1.07
CA LEU A 33 -10.72 -19.94 2.23
C LEU A 33 -9.56 -19.04 2.65
N LEU A 34 -9.20 -18.05 1.83
CA LEU A 34 -8.11 -17.11 2.12
C LEU A 34 -8.60 -15.94 2.98
N PRO A 35 -7.67 -15.29 3.72
CA PRO A 35 -8.00 -14.07 4.46
C PRO A 35 -8.61 -13.00 3.55
N SER A 36 -9.65 -12.33 4.05
CA SER A 36 -10.27 -11.18 3.36
C SER A 36 -9.64 -9.84 3.74
N HIS A 37 -8.74 -9.84 4.73
CA HIS A 37 -8.01 -8.66 5.16
C HIS A 37 -6.51 -8.92 5.15
N TRP A 38 -5.78 -7.84 4.97
CA TRP A 38 -4.33 -7.81 5.03
C TRP A 38 -3.88 -6.63 5.89
N ALA A 39 -2.71 -6.77 6.48
CA ALA A 39 -2.00 -5.68 7.13
C ALA A 39 -0.51 -5.85 6.87
N VAL A 40 0.16 -4.73 6.62
CA VAL A 40 1.62 -4.62 6.52
C VAL A 40 2.07 -3.65 7.59
N GLU A 41 3.05 -4.04 8.39
CA GLU A 41 3.53 -3.23 9.50
C GLU A 41 5.05 -3.28 9.55
N ARG A 42 5.68 -2.10 9.73
CA ARG A 42 7.12 -1.98 9.98
C ARG A 42 7.37 -0.96 11.06
N THR A 43 8.37 -1.22 11.86
CA THR A 43 8.71 -0.40 13.03
C THR A 43 10.19 -0.05 13.02
N LEU A 44 10.51 1.21 13.36
CA LEU A 44 11.88 1.67 13.51
C LEU A 44 11.98 2.67 14.66
N VAL A 45 13.06 2.58 15.45
CA VAL A 45 13.35 3.57 16.50
C VAL A 45 14.20 4.70 15.90
N MET A 46 13.75 5.92 16.14
CA MET A 46 14.42 7.16 15.75
C MET A 46 14.88 7.90 17.00
N ASN A 47 16.16 8.32 17.06
CA ASN A 47 16.77 8.93 18.25
C ASN A 47 16.43 10.42 18.36
N VAL A 48 15.18 10.76 18.13
CA VAL A 48 14.63 12.12 18.22
C VAL A 48 13.23 12.06 18.86
N PRO A 49 12.75 13.16 19.48
CA PRO A 49 11.40 13.23 20.01
C PRO A 49 10.35 13.27 18.88
N ALA A 50 9.13 12.85 19.20
CA ALA A 50 8.01 12.72 18.26
C ALA A 50 7.72 14.02 17.49
N GLU A 51 7.87 15.16 18.14
CA GLU A 51 7.62 16.49 17.57
C GLU A 51 8.54 16.83 16.39
N LYS A 52 9.74 16.21 16.33
CA LYS A 52 10.65 16.35 15.18
C LYS A 52 10.25 15.47 14.01
N ILE A 53 9.54 14.37 14.25
CA ILE A 53 9.10 13.42 13.24
C ILE A 53 7.77 13.88 12.62
N TYR A 54 6.88 14.39 13.48
CA TYR A 54 5.51 14.71 13.12
C TYR A 54 5.35 15.59 11.86
N PRO A 55 6.09 16.69 11.65
CA PRO A 55 5.95 17.52 10.44
C PRO A 55 6.23 16.76 9.14
N TYR A 56 7.09 15.76 9.19
CA TYR A 56 7.42 14.95 8.01
C TYR A 56 6.29 14.01 7.61
N ILE A 57 5.48 13.55 8.55
CA ILE A 57 4.36 12.64 8.28
C ILE A 57 3.01 13.36 8.19
N ALA A 58 2.83 14.48 8.88
CA ALA A 58 1.58 15.24 8.91
C ALA A 58 1.43 16.21 7.72
N ASN A 59 2.54 16.58 7.05
CA ASN A 59 2.52 17.43 5.87
C ASN A 59 2.73 16.59 4.60
N LEU A 60 1.65 16.37 3.86
CA LEU A 60 1.67 15.53 2.63
C LEU A 60 2.39 16.21 1.47
N LYS A 61 2.49 17.54 1.46
CA LYS A 61 3.09 18.31 0.35
C LYS A 61 4.59 18.48 0.48
N THR A 62 5.07 18.85 1.67
CA THR A 62 6.46 19.19 1.88
C THR A 62 7.22 18.15 2.71
N GLY A 63 6.52 17.36 3.53
CA GLY A 63 7.10 16.32 4.38
C GLY A 63 7.31 15.00 3.66
N TRP A 64 6.25 14.40 3.16
CA TRP A 64 6.26 13.07 2.55
C TRP A 64 7.25 12.89 1.40
N PRO A 65 7.39 13.82 0.43
CA PRO A 65 8.33 13.65 -0.67
C PRO A 65 9.80 13.53 -0.27
N GLN A 66 10.13 13.91 0.98
CA GLN A 66 11.51 13.88 1.46
C GLN A 66 11.98 12.49 1.89
N TRP A 67 11.06 11.53 2.11
CA TRP A 67 11.40 10.23 2.68
C TRP A 67 10.58 9.07 2.11
N CYS A 68 9.39 9.32 1.56
CA CYS A 68 8.50 8.26 1.10
C CYS A 68 9.03 7.61 -0.18
N ALA A 69 9.42 6.33 -0.10
CA ALA A 69 9.99 5.61 -1.24
C ALA A 69 8.96 5.37 -2.36
N PHE A 70 7.65 5.39 -2.07
CA PHE A 70 6.61 5.32 -3.11
C PHE A 70 6.69 6.50 -4.07
N ASP A 71 6.98 7.72 -3.57
CA ASP A 71 7.08 8.92 -4.39
C ASP A 71 8.27 8.85 -5.37
N SER A 72 9.27 8.03 -5.07
CA SER A 72 10.42 7.79 -5.97
C SER A 72 10.20 6.69 -7.01
N MET A 73 9.12 5.90 -6.91
CA MET A 73 8.83 4.80 -7.85
C MET A 73 8.33 5.31 -9.21
N GLU A 74 7.71 6.48 -9.21
CA GLU A 74 7.23 7.16 -10.42
C GLU A 74 7.53 8.66 -10.33
N PRO A 75 8.76 9.09 -10.66
CA PRO A 75 9.21 10.47 -10.46
C PRO A 75 8.39 11.53 -11.23
N ASP A 76 7.74 11.12 -12.32
CA ASP A 76 6.96 12.01 -13.18
C ASP A 76 5.50 12.16 -12.72
N ILE A 77 5.12 11.53 -11.60
CA ILE A 77 3.76 11.62 -11.07
C ILE A 77 3.48 13.05 -10.58
N VAL A 78 2.33 13.59 -10.99
CA VAL A 78 1.89 14.92 -10.55
C VAL A 78 0.89 14.77 -9.42
N TYR A 79 1.23 15.35 -8.27
CA TYR A 79 0.35 15.41 -7.11
C TYR A 79 -0.45 16.71 -7.10
N ALA A 80 -1.75 16.61 -6.88
CA ALA A 80 -2.61 17.72 -6.51
C ALA A 80 -2.85 17.70 -5.00
N TYR A 81 -2.81 18.88 -4.37
CA TYR A 81 -2.97 19.03 -2.93
C TYR A 81 -4.20 19.88 -2.61
N SER A 82 -4.94 19.52 -1.59
CA SER A 82 -6.14 20.21 -1.12
C SER A 82 -6.34 20.05 0.39
N GLY A 83 -7.28 20.81 0.95
CA GLY A 83 -7.56 20.81 2.38
C GLY A 83 -6.53 21.59 3.19
N ASN A 84 -6.26 21.12 4.40
CA ASN A 84 -5.32 21.76 5.31
C ASN A 84 -3.87 21.53 4.84
N GLU A 85 -2.98 22.45 5.17
CA GLU A 85 -1.55 22.33 4.85
C GLU A 85 -0.89 21.18 5.60
N GLU A 86 -1.32 20.95 6.86
CA GLU A 86 -0.80 19.91 7.74
C GLU A 86 -1.92 19.31 8.59
N GLY A 87 -1.80 18.03 8.95
CA GLY A 87 -2.69 17.33 9.85
C GLY A 87 -4.04 16.99 9.24
N VAL A 88 -5.08 16.93 10.08
CA VAL A 88 -6.42 16.45 9.69
C VAL A 88 -6.99 17.26 8.53
N GLY A 89 -7.47 16.56 7.49
CA GLY A 89 -8.03 17.16 6.28
C GLY A 89 -6.98 17.51 5.23
N SER A 90 -5.68 17.39 5.51
CA SER A 90 -4.64 17.46 4.47
C SER A 90 -4.84 16.30 3.49
N THR A 91 -4.89 16.61 2.20
CA THR A 91 -5.15 15.64 1.14
C THR A 91 -4.17 15.82 0.00
N ARG A 92 -3.62 14.71 -0.51
CA ARG A 92 -2.95 14.63 -1.81
C ARG A 92 -3.65 13.64 -2.71
N SER A 93 -3.74 13.94 -4.00
CA SER A 93 -4.27 13.05 -5.02
C SER A 93 -3.34 12.99 -6.22
N TRP A 94 -3.42 11.91 -6.98
CA TRP A 94 -2.56 11.68 -8.15
C TRP A 94 -3.26 10.87 -9.23
N GLU A 95 -2.78 11.03 -10.44
CA GLU A 95 -3.10 10.17 -11.58
C GLU A 95 -1.83 9.46 -12.02
N SER A 96 -1.90 8.14 -12.14
CA SER A 96 -0.77 7.30 -12.51
C SER A 96 -1.22 6.11 -13.36
N ASN A 97 -0.47 5.86 -14.43
CA ASN A 97 -0.67 4.68 -15.27
C ASN A 97 -0.02 3.40 -14.69
N LYS A 98 0.93 3.56 -13.77
CA LYS A 98 1.66 2.44 -13.15
C LYS A 98 1.08 2.05 -11.80
N MET A 99 0.84 3.03 -10.94
CA MET A 99 0.36 2.82 -9.58
C MET A 99 -1.17 2.96 -9.45
N GLY A 100 -1.87 3.36 -10.54
CA GLY A 100 -3.29 3.69 -10.50
C GLY A 100 -3.56 5.08 -9.92
N ASN A 101 -4.76 5.60 -10.16
CA ASN A 101 -5.20 6.88 -9.63
C ASN A 101 -5.57 6.74 -8.16
N GLY A 102 -5.23 7.72 -7.35
CA GLY A 102 -5.48 7.63 -5.92
C GLY A 102 -5.56 8.98 -5.21
N SER A 103 -5.99 8.92 -3.97
CA SER A 103 -5.92 10.02 -3.03
C SER A 103 -5.60 9.52 -1.63
N GLN A 104 -4.93 10.35 -0.87
CA GLN A 104 -4.58 10.12 0.54
C GLN A 104 -5.06 11.32 1.35
N THR A 105 -5.83 11.06 2.41
CA THR A 105 -6.36 12.09 3.30
C THR A 105 -6.04 11.73 4.74
N ILE A 106 -5.47 12.66 5.49
CA ILE A 106 -5.23 12.51 6.93
C ILE A 106 -6.56 12.69 7.67
N ILE A 107 -6.97 11.68 8.44
CA ILE A 107 -8.25 11.66 9.17
C ILE A 107 -8.09 11.84 10.68
N LYS A 108 -6.89 11.54 11.22
CA LYS A 108 -6.50 11.86 12.59
C LYS A 108 -5.05 12.31 12.63
N ALA A 109 -4.72 13.24 13.50
CA ALA A 109 -3.37 13.74 13.67
C ALA A 109 -3.16 14.25 15.08
N ASP A 110 -2.07 13.82 15.71
CA ASP A 110 -1.62 14.25 17.01
C ASP A 110 -0.09 14.17 17.08
N PRO A 111 0.61 15.26 17.46
CA PRO A 111 2.08 15.30 17.46
C PRO A 111 2.76 14.27 18.38
N GLN A 112 2.06 13.75 19.39
CA GLN A 112 2.61 12.79 20.36
C GLN A 112 2.30 11.35 20.00
N SER A 113 1.19 11.09 19.32
CA SER A 113 0.71 9.73 19.00
C SER A 113 0.81 9.36 17.53
N GLY A 114 0.94 10.34 16.60
CA GLY A 114 1.11 10.12 15.17
C GLY A 114 -0.10 10.52 14.33
N ILE A 115 -0.33 9.84 13.22
CA ILE A 115 -1.43 10.13 12.30
C ILE A 115 -2.17 8.87 11.87
N GLU A 116 -3.45 9.04 11.51
CA GLU A 116 -4.20 8.06 10.71
C GLU A 116 -4.60 8.71 9.39
N PHE A 117 -4.56 7.93 8.30
CA PHE A 117 -4.98 8.39 6.99
C PHE A 117 -5.79 7.32 6.26
N GLU A 118 -6.63 7.76 5.36
CA GLU A 118 -7.28 6.91 4.36
C GLU A 118 -6.59 7.10 3.02
N LEU A 119 -6.35 5.99 2.33
CA LEU A 119 -5.87 5.97 0.96
C LEU A 119 -6.94 5.31 0.09
N SER A 120 -7.46 6.08 -0.86
CA SER A 120 -8.51 5.66 -1.80
C SER A 120 -7.89 5.51 -3.19
N MET A 121 -8.05 4.34 -3.80
CA MET A 121 -7.55 4.00 -5.12
C MET A 121 -8.71 3.69 -6.06
N ASP A 122 -8.47 3.86 -7.37
CA ASP A 122 -9.43 3.52 -8.42
C ASP A 122 -10.84 4.08 -8.14
N LYS A 123 -10.89 5.40 -7.89
CA LYS A 123 -12.16 6.14 -7.64
C LYS A 123 -12.96 5.61 -6.43
N GLY A 124 -12.27 5.05 -5.43
CA GLY A 124 -12.90 4.54 -4.21
C GLY A 124 -13.25 3.04 -4.25
N ASN A 125 -12.92 2.33 -5.33
CA ASN A 125 -13.13 0.88 -5.40
C ASN A 125 -12.23 0.11 -4.44
N PHE A 126 -11.10 0.71 -4.07
CA PHE A 126 -10.16 0.15 -3.11
C PHE A 126 -9.78 1.21 -2.08
N VAL A 127 -10.14 0.97 -0.83
CA VAL A 127 -9.83 1.86 0.30
C VAL A 127 -9.01 1.09 1.32
N LEU A 128 -7.89 1.67 1.72
CA LEU A 128 -7.08 1.17 2.82
C LEU A 128 -6.93 2.23 3.90
N LYS A 129 -6.64 1.79 5.11
CA LYS A 129 -6.30 2.64 6.25
C LYS A 129 -4.84 2.48 6.57
N GLY A 130 -4.18 3.63 6.67
CA GLY A 130 -2.80 3.70 7.10
C GLY A 130 -2.67 4.49 8.39
N GLN A 131 -1.66 4.16 9.17
CA GLN A 131 -1.38 4.85 10.42
C GLN A 131 0.12 4.86 10.72
N PHE A 132 0.58 5.99 11.24
CA PHE A 132 1.84 6.10 11.94
C PHE A 132 1.55 6.23 13.42
N MET A 133 2.10 5.31 14.20
CA MET A 133 1.96 5.32 15.66
C MET A 133 3.30 5.64 16.30
N PHE A 134 3.30 6.58 17.24
CA PHE A 134 4.45 6.92 18.03
C PHE A 134 4.35 6.31 19.41
N SER A 135 5.45 5.74 19.88
CA SER A 135 5.61 5.38 21.29
C SER A 135 6.98 5.81 21.79
N ARG A 136 7.02 6.28 23.04
CA ARG A 136 8.23 6.79 23.66
C ARG A 136 9.22 5.65 23.91
N GLU A 137 10.49 5.90 23.61
CA GLU A 137 11.63 5.06 23.94
C GLU A 137 12.64 5.82 24.82
N GLU A 138 13.56 5.11 25.47
CA GLU A 138 14.59 5.75 26.32
C GLU A 138 15.41 6.82 25.58
N LYS A 139 15.69 6.59 24.31
CA LYS A 139 16.53 7.47 23.46
C LYS A 139 15.80 8.05 22.25
N GLY A 140 14.48 8.20 22.32
CA GLY A 140 13.75 8.79 21.21
C GLY A 140 12.32 8.28 21.05
N THR A 141 11.94 8.01 19.80
CA THR A 141 10.59 7.61 19.44
C THR A 141 10.62 6.34 18.60
N ARG A 142 9.83 5.35 19.00
CA ARG A 142 9.47 4.21 18.15
C ARG A 142 8.37 4.64 17.19
N VAL A 143 8.62 4.53 15.91
CA VAL A 143 7.66 4.82 14.84
C VAL A 143 7.22 3.50 14.23
N THR A 144 5.93 3.23 14.27
CA THR A 144 5.31 2.08 13.61
C THR A 144 4.43 2.58 12.48
N TRP A 145 4.73 2.19 11.25
CA TRP A 145 3.88 2.39 10.09
C TRP A 145 3.09 1.11 9.81
N ARG A 146 1.79 1.22 9.77
CA ARG A 146 0.88 0.12 9.47
C ARG A 146 -0.16 0.56 8.44
N ASP A 147 -0.27 -0.21 7.36
CA ASP A 147 -1.38 -0.12 6.41
C ASP A 147 -2.20 -1.40 6.46
N SER A 148 -3.49 -1.26 6.29
CA SER A 148 -4.42 -2.39 6.29
C SER A 148 -5.60 -2.13 5.36
N GLY A 149 -6.13 -3.19 4.78
CA GLY A 149 -7.26 -3.11 3.86
C GLY A 149 -8.04 -4.41 3.78
N GLU A 150 -9.19 -4.33 3.12
CA GLU A 150 -10.06 -5.47 2.89
C GLU A 150 -10.17 -5.77 1.40
N SER A 151 -10.15 -7.05 1.05
CA SER A 151 -10.32 -7.54 -0.32
C SER A 151 -11.78 -7.81 -0.70
N GLY A 152 -12.69 -7.74 0.29
CA GLY A 152 -14.09 -8.07 0.10
C GLY A 152 -14.28 -9.48 -0.45
N TYR A 153 -15.17 -9.60 -1.44
CA TYR A 153 -15.48 -10.88 -2.11
C TYR A 153 -14.70 -11.09 -3.41
N ASN A 154 -13.79 -10.18 -3.80
CA ASN A 154 -13.03 -10.32 -5.05
C ASN A 154 -11.98 -11.43 -4.92
N PRO A 155 -12.06 -12.52 -5.71
CA PRO A 155 -11.12 -13.64 -5.64
C PRO A 155 -9.67 -13.22 -5.88
N ILE A 156 -9.43 -12.31 -6.83
CA ILE A 156 -8.09 -11.84 -7.20
C ILE A 156 -7.46 -11.09 -6.01
N TYR A 157 -8.22 -10.18 -5.38
CA TYR A 157 -7.73 -9.42 -4.24
C TYR A 157 -7.46 -10.30 -3.03
N ARG A 158 -8.23 -11.38 -2.81
CA ARG A 158 -7.95 -12.36 -1.75
C ARG A 158 -6.61 -13.08 -1.95
N TRP A 159 -6.30 -13.47 -3.18
CA TRP A 159 -4.97 -14.01 -3.49
C TRP A 159 -3.87 -12.98 -3.29
N MET A 160 -4.11 -11.71 -3.63
CA MET A 160 -3.14 -10.63 -3.40
C MET A 160 -2.85 -10.41 -1.91
N CYS A 161 -3.84 -10.58 -1.02
CA CYS A 161 -3.63 -10.42 0.43
C CYS A 161 -2.47 -11.25 0.98
N LEU A 162 -2.22 -12.45 0.41
CA LEU A 162 -1.10 -13.31 0.82
C LEU A 162 0.27 -12.72 0.51
N PHE A 163 0.34 -11.80 -0.45
CA PHE A 163 1.61 -11.24 -0.94
C PHE A 163 1.83 -9.79 -0.51
N MET A 164 0.84 -9.14 0.11
CA MET A 164 0.90 -7.72 0.46
C MET A 164 2.12 -7.39 1.33
N ASP A 165 2.42 -8.19 2.35
CA ASP A 165 3.58 -7.95 3.21
C ASP A 165 4.91 -8.01 2.43
N LYS A 166 5.04 -8.96 1.51
CA LYS A 166 6.22 -9.08 0.65
C LYS A 166 6.33 -7.93 -0.34
N MET A 167 5.20 -7.46 -0.89
CA MET A 167 5.18 -6.40 -1.90
C MET A 167 5.45 -5.03 -1.29
N MET A 168 4.88 -4.73 -0.12
CA MET A 168 4.93 -3.39 0.48
C MET A 168 5.96 -3.27 1.60
N GLY A 169 6.30 -4.37 2.27
CA GLY A 169 7.15 -4.34 3.45
C GLY A 169 8.54 -3.76 3.20
N GLU A 170 9.18 -4.10 2.08
CA GLU A 170 10.49 -3.54 1.70
C GLU A 170 10.42 -2.03 1.44
N VAL A 171 9.32 -1.55 0.84
CA VAL A 171 9.11 -0.12 0.58
C VAL A 171 8.91 0.65 1.89
N PHE A 172 8.17 0.06 2.85
CA PHE A 172 8.02 0.64 4.19
C PHE A 172 9.34 0.72 4.93
N GLU A 173 10.15 -0.35 4.89
CA GLU A 173 11.47 -0.36 5.53
C GLU A 173 12.41 0.70 4.94
N LYS A 174 12.43 0.82 3.61
CA LYS A 174 13.22 1.83 2.90
C LYS A 174 12.76 3.24 3.29
N SER A 175 11.45 3.47 3.30
CA SER A 175 10.86 4.76 3.66
C SER A 175 11.14 5.15 5.10
N LEU A 176 10.97 4.22 6.06
CA LEU A 176 11.26 4.49 7.47
C LEU A 176 12.75 4.75 7.73
N LYS A 177 13.66 4.08 6.99
CA LYS A 177 15.10 4.38 7.05
C LYS A 177 15.39 5.79 6.54
N ALA A 178 14.84 6.17 5.41
CA ALA A 178 15.00 7.52 4.85
C ALA A 178 14.40 8.59 5.79
N LEU A 179 13.23 8.34 6.39
CA LEU A 179 12.65 9.22 7.40
C LEU A 179 13.61 9.38 8.60
N LYS A 180 14.17 8.28 9.10
CA LYS A 180 15.12 8.31 10.22
C LYS A 180 16.36 9.14 9.90
N GLU A 181 16.97 8.95 8.75
CA GLU A 181 18.14 9.72 8.29
C GLU A 181 17.83 11.21 8.25
N LYS A 182 16.65 11.55 7.72
CA LYS A 182 16.18 12.93 7.60
C LYS A 182 15.98 13.61 8.97
N VAL A 183 15.30 12.94 9.89
CA VAL A 183 14.98 13.54 11.21
C VAL A 183 16.17 13.54 12.18
N GLU A 184 17.13 12.62 11.99
CA GLU A 184 18.36 12.55 12.79
C GLU A 184 19.47 13.46 12.24
N GLY A 185 19.25 14.12 11.06
CA GLY A 185 20.24 15.01 10.45
C GLY A 185 21.45 14.27 9.86
N ARG A 186 21.27 13.00 9.50
CA ARG A 186 22.29 12.21 8.79
C ARG A 186 22.00 12.27 7.30
N GLU A 187 22.62 13.22 6.61
CA GLU A 187 22.66 13.20 5.15
C GLU A 187 23.57 12.04 4.71
N SER A 188 23.02 11.14 3.86
CA SER A 188 23.76 10.07 3.19
C SER A 188 24.53 10.58 1.99
#